data_5ed25e46e00b5881e20facd606a1c0ea
#
_entry.id   5ed25e46e00b5881e20facd606a1c0ea
#
_cell.length_a   1.000
_cell.length_b   1.000
_cell.length_c   1.000
_cell.angle_alpha   90.00
_cell.angle_beta   90.00
_cell.angle_gamma   90.00
#
_symmetry.space_group_name_H-M   'P 1'
#
loop_
_entity.id
_entity.type
_entity.pdbx_description
1 polymer ?
#
loop_
_entity_poly.entity_id
_entity_poly.type
_entity_poly.pdbx_seq_one_letter_code
_entity_poly.pdbx_strand_id
1 'polypeptide(L)'
;TGKITASEGQPVRTKEPTNTVVKVAAKDKVVETPIEPEVEYVRDGEREVDTPNERVEGAKGKTVTTTTYDVDSNDGHITEHVGNPVVTPAGKTIVKVGAKTKVEQSKDSEGRDVIDTTTYEVDPKTGKVTPTTVRTYGKTKEPTVEKRVIPSPVVYEKDDTKEKGTAPTTVKGEDGEDTITTIYTVDPNTGKITASEGQPVRTKEP
;
A
#
# COMPACT_ATOMS: atom_id res chain seq x y z
N THR A 1 -51.92 -109.13 37.01
CA THR A 1 -50.77 -108.43 36.43
C THR A 1 -51.08 -106.92 36.31
N GLY A 2 -50.61 -106.16 37.31
CA GLY A 2 -50.77 -104.73 37.33
C GLY A 2 -49.76 -104.02 36.39
N LYS A 3 -50.24 -103.40 35.35
CA LYS A 3 -49.43 -102.59 34.39
C LYS A 3 -49.24 -101.22 34.97
N ILE A 4 -48.00 -100.88 35.34
CA ILE A 4 -47.66 -99.52 35.77
C ILE A 4 -47.42 -98.66 34.50
N THR A 5 -48.19 -97.67 34.27
CA THR A 5 -47.99 -96.67 33.23
C THR A 5 -47.40 -95.43 33.88
N ALA A 6 -46.14 -95.06 33.52
CA ALA A 6 -45.55 -93.83 33.95
C ALA A 6 -46.02 -92.73 32.96
N SER A 7 -46.54 -91.62 33.45
CA SER A 7 -46.84 -90.44 32.71
C SER A 7 -45.79 -89.40 33.03
N GLU A 8 -44.96 -89.00 32.01
CA GLU A 8 -44.04 -87.90 32.17
C GLU A 8 -44.82 -86.55 32.24
N GLY A 9 -44.62 -85.86 33.33
CA GLY A 9 -45.13 -84.53 33.49
C GLY A 9 -44.40 -83.52 32.57
N GLN A 10 -45.03 -82.43 32.20
CA GLN A 10 -44.41 -81.38 31.44
C GLN A 10 -43.20 -80.84 32.23
N PRO A 11 -42.04 -80.58 31.53
CA PRO A 11 -40.85 -80.08 32.19
C PRO A 11 -41.14 -78.61 32.73
N VAL A 12 -40.88 -78.44 34.03
CA VAL A 12 -41.00 -77.12 34.69
C VAL A 12 -39.63 -76.47 34.74
N ARG A 13 -39.54 -75.27 34.14
CA ARG A 13 -38.32 -74.44 34.17
C ARG A 13 -38.09 -73.97 35.61
N THR A 14 -37.05 -74.41 36.25
CA THR A 14 -36.69 -74.07 37.64
C THR A 14 -35.68 -72.91 37.73
N LYS A 15 -35.03 -72.56 36.61
CA LYS A 15 -34.11 -71.41 36.51
C LYS A 15 -34.13 -70.86 35.11
N GLU A 16 -34.31 -69.53 35.00
CA GLU A 16 -34.21 -68.82 33.73
C GLU A 16 -32.72 -68.76 33.33
N PRO A 17 -32.42 -69.01 32.08
CA PRO A 17 -31.06 -68.74 31.55
C PRO A 17 -30.73 -67.25 31.60
N THR A 18 -29.54 -66.94 32.09
CA THR A 18 -28.99 -65.56 31.96
C THR A 18 -28.13 -65.49 30.72
N ASN A 19 -28.18 -64.33 30.03
CA ASN A 19 -27.40 -64.13 28.82
C ASN A 19 -25.88 -64.13 29.10
N THR A 20 -25.11 -64.79 28.28
CA THR A 20 -23.66 -64.63 28.22
C THR A 20 -23.41 -63.32 27.50
N VAL A 21 -22.74 -62.35 28.15
CA VAL A 21 -22.42 -61.06 27.57
C VAL A 21 -20.98 -61.05 27.06
N VAL A 22 -20.79 -60.86 25.74
CA VAL A 22 -19.47 -60.69 25.14
C VAL A 22 -19.34 -59.19 24.86
N LYS A 23 -18.34 -58.52 25.46
CA LYS A 23 -18.05 -57.11 25.20
C LYS A 23 -17.10 -56.98 24.02
N VAL A 24 -17.53 -56.34 22.94
CA VAL A 24 -16.76 -56.08 21.73
C VAL A 24 -16.18 -54.68 21.83
N ALA A 25 -14.87 -54.52 21.51
CA ALA A 25 -14.20 -53.22 21.53
C ALA A 25 -14.61 -52.39 20.30
N ALA A 26 -15.39 -51.33 20.52
CA ALA A 26 -15.94 -50.45 19.48
C ALA A 26 -15.94 -48.99 19.94
N LYS A 27 -14.76 -48.52 20.40
CA LYS A 27 -14.60 -47.12 20.83
C LYS A 27 -14.53 -46.18 19.63
N ASP A 28 -15.33 -45.13 19.62
CA ASP A 28 -15.30 -44.10 18.60
C ASP A 28 -13.88 -43.53 18.41
N LYS A 29 -13.53 -43.28 17.14
CA LYS A 29 -12.25 -42.72 16.74
C LYS A 29 -12.45 -41.30 16.28
N VAL A 30 -11.69 -40.37 16.88
CA VAL A 30 -11.66 -38.95 16.46
C VAL A 30 -10.28 -38.71 15.87
N VAL A 31 -10.28 -38.14 14.62
CA VAL A 31 -9.07 -37.72 13.92
C VAL A 31 -9.12 -36.23 13.76
N GLU A 32 -8.13 -35.52 14.28
CA GLU A 32 -7.95 -34.10 14.09
C GLU A 32 -6.79 -33.84 13.14
N THR A 33 -7.00 -33.08 12.09
CA THR A 33 -5.97 -32.64 11.15
C THR A 33 -5.86 -31.12 11.26
N PRO A 34 -4.68 -30.56 11.60
CA PRO A 34 -4.49 -29.13 11.70
C PRO A 34 -4.52 -28.49 10.33
N ILE A 35 -5.02 -27.23 10.29
CA ILE A 35 -4.98 -26.34 9.12
C ILE A 35 -4.09 -25.16 9.50
N GLU A 36 -2.97 -25.02 8.80
CA GLU A 36 -2.04 -23.91 9.05
C GLU A 36 -2.62 -22.59 8.50
N PRO A 37 -2.38 -21.46 9.20
CA PRO A 37 -2.76 -20.13 8.71
C PRO A 37 -2.09 -19.79 7.40
N GLU A 38 -2.84 -19.23 6.45
CA GLU A 38 -2.28 -18.62 5.25
C GLU A 38 -1.54 -17.33 5.61
N VAL A 39 -0.37 -17.10 5.00
CA VAL A 39 0.42 -15.89 5.21
C VAL A 39 0.03 -14.85 4.18
N GLU A 40 -0.32 -13.64 4.66
CA GLU A 40 -0.61 -12.48 3.84
C GLU A 40 0.34 -11.33 4.20
N TYR A 41 1.02 -10.78 3.18
CA TYR A 41 1.90 -9.62 3.35
C TYR A 41 1.12 -8.35 3.06
N VAL A 42 1.20 -7.39 3.98
CA VAL A 42 0.52 -6.10 3.86
C VAL A 42 1.50 -4.95 3.94
N ARG A 43 1.23 -3.91 3.17
CA ARG A 43 2.02 -2.68 3.17
C ARG A 43 1.86 -1.94 4.50
N ASP A 44 2.98 -1.54 5.11
CA ASP A 44 3.03 -0.61 6.23
C ASP A 44 3.68 0.71 5.77
N GLY A 45 2.86 1.73 5.51
CA GLY A 45 3.29 3.04 5.02
C GLY A 45 3.95 3.93 6.07
N GLU A 46 3.94 3.54 7.34
CA GLU A 46 4.58 4.28 8.43
C GLU A 46 6.02 3.81 8.70
N ARG A 47 6.36 2.62 8.24
CA ARG A 47 7.67 2.01 8.46
C ARG A 47 8.56 2.13 7.23
N GLU A 48 9.83 2.45 7.48
CA GLU A 48 10.85 2.52 6.42
C GLU A 48 11.02 1.15 5.74
N VAL A 49 11.37 1.18 4.45
CA VAL A 49 11.78 -0.02 3.72
C VAL A 49 13.02 -0.60 4.39
N ASP A 50 13.20 -1.92 4.33
CA ASP A 50 14.30 -2.67 4.94
C ASP A 50 14.28 -2.74 6.49
N THR A 51 13.24 -2.24 7.15
CA THR A 51 13.03 -2.54 8.57
C THR A 51 12.52 -3.97 8.75
N PRO A 52 12.86 -4.67 9.84
CA PRO A 52 12.34 -6.01 10.11
C PRO A 52 10.82 -6.04 10.07
N ASN A 53 10.26 -7.02 9.38
CA ASN A 53 8.81 -7.17 9.26
C ASN A 53 8.17 -7.43 10.62
N GLU A 54 7.00 -6.87 10.85
CA GLU A 54 6.15 -7.19 11.98
C GLU A 54 5.21 -8.34 11.59
N ARG A 55 5.20 -9.40 12.41
CA ARG A 55 4.40 -10.59 12.15
C ARG A 55 3.35 -10.80 13.23
N VAL A 56 2.09 -10.95 12.83
CA VAL A 56 0.96 -11.28 13.70
C VAL A 56 0.45 -12.66 13.28
N GLU A 57 0.62 -13.64 14.15
CA GLU A 57 0.23 -15.01 13.86
C GLU A 57 -1.29 -15.19 13.83
N GLY A 58 -1.76 -15.88 12.80
CA GLY A 58 -3.14 -16.35 12.71
C GLY A 58 -3.39 -17.57 13.59
N ALA A 59 -4.62 -17.75 14.05
CA ALA A 59 -5.01 -18.95 14.76
C ALA A 59 -5.03 -20.16 13.80
N LYS A 60 -4.49 -21.29 14.25
CA LYS A 60 -4.60 -22.54 13.49
C LYS A 60 -6.05 -23.01 13.46
N GLY A 61 -6.46 -23.51 12.30
CA GLY A 61 -7.71 -24.22 12.12
C GLY A 61 -7.53 -25.73 12.31
N LYS A 62 -8.61 -26.47 12.21
CA LYS A 62 -8.58 -27.93 12.21
C LYS A 62 -9.77 -28.54 11.46
N THR A 63 -9.56 -29.74 10.95
CA THR A 63 -10.61 -30.61 10.47
C THR A 63 -10.75 -31.77 11.44
N VAL A 64 -11.98 -32.03 11.93
CA VAL A 64 -12.28 -33.14 12.86
C VAL A 64 -13.19 -34.13 12.15
N THR A 65 -12.76 -35.38 12.05
CA THR A 65 -13.56 -36.49 11.53
C THR A 65 -13.79 -37.50 12.65
N THR A 66 -15.05 -37.76 12.95
CA THR A 66 -15.45 -38.76 13.95
C THR A 66 -15.94 -40.01 13.24
N THR A 67 -15.36 -41.17 13.59
CA THR A 67 -15.83 -42.46 13.15
C THR A 67 -16.48 -43.16 14.33
N THR A 68 -17.75 -43.57 14.17
CA THR A 68 -18.51 -44.34 15.15
C THR A 68 -18.62 -45.80 14.71
N TYR A 69 -18.84 -46.69 15.67
CA TYR A 69 -18.90 -48.12 15.43
C TYR A 69 -20.17 -48.68 16.06
N ASP A 70 -20.99 -49.36 15.25
CA ASP A 70 -22.11 -50.18 15.74
C ASP A 70 -21.70 -51.62 15.86
N VAL A 71 -22.18 -52.31 16.89
CA VAL A 71 -21.94 -53.74 17.12
C VAL A 71 -23.25 -54.47 17.00
N ASP A 72 -23.34 -55.44 16.06
CA ASP A 72 -24.50 -56.31 15.96
C ASP A 72 -24.59 -57.20 17.20
N SER A 73 -25.73 -57.17 17.88
CA SER A 73 -25.96 -57.91 19.13
C SER A 73 -26.09 -59.42 18.96
N ASN A 74 -26.25 -59.90 17.71
CA ASN A 74 -26.44 -61.32 17.42
C ASN A 74 -25.12 -62.02 17.15
N ASP A 75 -24.21 -61.38 16.39
CA ASP A 75 -22.97 -62.03 15.94
C ASP A 75 -21.69 -61.25 16.32
N GLY A 76 -21.84 -60.05 16.89
CA GLY A 76 -20.71 -59.21 17.30
C GLY A 76 -20.03 -58.51 16.13
N HIS A 77 -20.61 -58.49 14.91
CA HIS A 77 -20.07 -57.79 13.76
C HIS A 77 -20.01 -56.26 14.00
N ILE A 78 -18.88 -55.64 13.61
CA ILE A 78 -18.66 -54.19 13.76
C ILE A 78 -18.96 -53.52 12.44
N THR A 79 -19.86 -52.54 12.42
CA THR A 79 -20.13 -51.64 11.29
C THR A 79 -19.53 -50.29 11.58
N GLU A 80 -18.68 -49.82 10.67
CA GLU A 80 -18.01 -48.49 10.75
C GLU A 80 -18.85 -47.43 10.06
N HIS A 81 -19.05 -46.28 10.73
CA HIS A 81 -19.73 -45.11 10.21
C HIS A 81 -18.80 -43.90 10.28
N VAL A 82 -18.25 -43.47 9.13
CA VAL A 82 -17.39 -42.32 9.04
C VAL A 82 -18.28 -41.08 8.91
N GLY A 83 -18.23 -40.20 9.90
CA GLY A 83 -18.95 -38.91 9.90
C GLY A 83 -18.38 -37.92 8.93
N ASN A 84 -19.18 -36.92 8.55
CA ASN A 84 -18.72 -35.80 7.73
C ASN A 84 -17.67 -34.98 8.49
N PRO A 85 -16.57 -34.56 7.80
CA PRO A 85 -15.57 -33.70 8.40
C PRO A 85 -16.16 -32.37 8.88
N VAL A 86 -15.87 -31.99 10.10
CA VAL A 86 -16.18 -30.67 10.67
C VAL A 86 -14.95 -29.81 10.59
N VAL A 87 -15.05 -28.69 9.85
CA VAL A 87 -13.93 -27.78 9.59
C VAL A 87 -14.05 -26.52 10.46
N THR A 88 -13.03 -26.26 11.24
CA THR A 88 -12.78 -24.95 11.86
C THR A 88 -11.70 -24.26 11.02
N PRO A 89 -12.00 -23.17 10.30
CA PRO A 89 -11.01 -22.53 9.42
C PRO A 89 -9.87 -21.94 10.23
N ALA A 90 -8.67 -21.87 9.62
CA ALA A 90 -7.55 -21.14 10.18
C ALA A 90 -7.76 -19.61 9.98
N GLY A 91 -7.20 -18.82 10.86
CA GLY A 91 -7.04 -17.38 10.65
C GLY A 91 -5.95 -17.08 9.62
N LYS A 92 -5.73 -15.78 9.31
CA LYS A 92 -4.59 -15.37 8.48
C LYS A 92 -3.44 -14.91 9.36
N THR A 93 -2.23 -15.31 9.02
CA THR A 93 -1.01 -14.70 9.56
C THR A 93 -0.71 -13.45 8.73
N ILE A 94 -0.65 -12.30 9.37
CA ILE A 94 -0.37 -11.01 8.72
C ILE A 94 1.10 -10.63 8.94
N VAL A 95 1.79 -10.32 7.85
CA VAL A 95 3.17 -9.82 7.88
C VAL A 95 3.18 -8.40 7.34
N LYS A 96 3.43 -7.41 8.23
CA LYS A 96 3.53 -6.00 7.85
C LYS A 96 4.93 -5.72 7.33
N VAL A 97 5.02 -5.22 6.10
CA VAL A 97 6.27 -4.89 5.41
C VAL A 97 6.42 -3.39 5.30
N GLY A 98 7.54 -2.85 5.78
CA GLY A 98 7.84 -1.43 5.70
C GLY A 98 7.86 -0.95 4.25
N ALA A 99 7.08 0.09 3.96
CA ALA A 99 6.91 0.62 2.61
C ALA A 99 6.51 2.11 2.64
N LYS A 100 7.15 2.87 3.54
CA LYS A 100 6.96 4.31 3.69
C LYS A 100 7.43 5.04 2.44
N THR A 101 6.61 5.96 1.96
CA THR A 101 6.95 6.80 0.82
C THR A 101 8.17 7.66 1.14
N LYS A 102 9.17 7.65 0.26
CA LYS A 102 10.39 8.46 0.36
C LYS A 102 10.27 9.67 -0.56
N VAL A 103 10.58 10.85 -0.04
CA VAL A 103 10.64 12.09 -0.83
C VAL A 103 12.05 12.66 -0.71
N GLU A 104 12.72 12.81 -1.83
CA GLU A 104 14.05 13.42 -1.93
C GLU A 104 13.95 14.74 -2.70
N GLN A 105 14.58 15.79 -2.16
CA GLN A 105 14.61 17.10 -2.79
C GLN A 105 16.06 17.47 -3.12
N SER A 106 16.28 17.98 -4.32
CA SER A 106 17.58 18.43 -4.79
C SER A 106 17.43 19.61 -5.75
N LYS A 107 18.54 20.19 -6.17
CA LYS A 107 18.57 21.14 -7.29
C LYS A 107 19.38 20.57 -8.43
N ASP A 108 18.91 20.78 -9.65
CA ASP A 108 19.69 20.42 -10.82
C ASP A 108 20.65 21.55 -11.26
N SER A 109 21.37 21.31 -12.35
CA SER A 109 22.33 22.27 -12.91
C SER A 109 21.69 23.57 -13.43
N GLU A 110 20.38 23.59 -13.68
CA GLU A 110 19.62 24.75 -14.12
C GLU A 110 18.94 25.50 -12.96
N GLY A 111 19.21 25.06 -11.72
CA GLY A 111 18.68 25.66 -10.49
C GLY A 111 17.21 25.33 -10.22
N ARG A 112 16.64 24.33 -10.91
CA ARG A 112 15.27 23.85 -10.64
C ARG A 112 15.26 23.01 -9.39
N ASP A 113 14.21 23.11 -8.60
CA ASP A 113 13.93 22.14 -7.54
C ASP A 113 13.47 20.84 -8.18
N VAL A 114 14.16 19.75 -7.88
CA VAL A 114 13.84 18.39 -8.30
C VAL A 114 13.32 17.64 -7.09
N ILE A 115 12.13 17.06 -7.23
CA ILE A 115 11.45 16.29 -6.19
C ILE A 115 11.23 14.88 -6.72
N ASP A 116 11.96 13.92 -6.16
CA ASP A 116 11.81 12.50 -6.45
C ASP A 116 10.95 11.86 -5.35
N THR A 117 9.76 11.39 -5.72
CA THR A 117 8.85 10.70 -4.83
C THR A 117 8.87 9.20 -5.16
N THR A 118 9.40 8.38 -4.24
CA THR A 118 9.42 6.93 -4.37
C THR A 118 8.33 6.31 -3.51
N THR A 119 7.40 5.62 -4.15
CA THR A 119 6.38 4.80 -3.52
C THR A 119 6.76 3.33 -3.63
N TYR A 120 6.25 2.51 -2.71
CA TYR A 120 6.57 1.10 -2.63
C TYR A 120 5.28 0.28 -2.62
N GLU A 121 5.20 -0.72 -3.50
CA GLU A 121 4.14 -1.72 -3.52
C GLU A 121 4.66 -3.01 -2.90
N VAL A 122 3.81 -3.71 -2.15
CA VAL A 122 4.13 -4.99 -1.51
C VAL A 122 3.25 -6.07 -2.14
N ASP A 123 3.89 -7.11 -2.67
CA ASP A 123 3.18 -8.28 -3.17
C ASP A 123 2.56 -9.06 -1.99
N PRO A 124 1.24 -9.26 -1.96
CA PRO A 124 0.56 -9.86 -0.81
C PRO A 124 0.87 -11.34 -0.58
N LYS A 125 1.44 -12.03 -1.56
CA LYS A 125 1.79 -13.45 -1.46
C LYS A 125 3.25 -13.68 -1.12
N THR A 126 4.14 -12.81 -1.61
CA THR A 126 5.59 -13.02 -1.48
C THR A 126 6.26 -12.04 -0.54
N GLY A 127 5.59 -10.93 -0.21
CA GLY A 127 6.19 -9.83 0.56
C GLY A 127 7.24 -9.02 -0.22
N LYS A 128 7.37 -9.26 -1.53
CA LYS A 128 8.31 -8.53 -2.37
C LYS A 128 7.93 -7.06 -2.46
N VAL A 129 8.89 -6.18 -2.17
CA VAL A 129 8.73 -4.73 -2.28
C VAL A 129 9.20 -4.28 -3.67
N THR A 130 8.36 -3.51 -4.37
CA THR A 130 8.67 -2.95 -5.68
C THR A 130 8.59 -1.42 -5.60
N PRO A 131 9.73 -0.69 -5.79
CA PRO A 131 9.73 0.77 -5.81
C PRO A 131 9.26 1.32 -7.15
N THR A 132 8.57 2.46 -7.10
CA THR A 132 8.23 3.29 -8.26
C THR A 132 8.58 4.73 -7.92
N THR A 133 9.47 5.35 -8.70
CA THR A 133 9.89 6.74 -8.49
C THR A 133 9.29 7.64 -9.56
N VAL A 134 8.64 8.71 -9.12
CA VAL A 134 8.12 9.79 -9.96
C VAL A 134 8.92 11.04 -9.67
N ARG A 135 9.49 11.64 -10.73
CA ARG A 135 10.20 12.92 -10.66
C ARG A 135 9.26 14.05 -11.03
N THR A 136 9.27 15.10 -10.21
CA THR A 136 8.60 16.35 -10.48
C THR A 136 9.57 17.51 -10.32
N TYR A 137 9.25 18.63 -10.97
CA TYR A 137 10.07 19.84 -10.94
C TYR A 137 9.28 20.96 -10.27
N GLY A 138 9.93 21.63 -9.34
CA GLY A 138 9.35 22.75 -8.61
C GLY A 138 9.88 24.09 -9.11
N LYS A 139 10.12 25.00 -8.16
CA LYS A 139 10.59 26.35 -8.43
C LYS A 139 11.92 26.36 -9.19
N THR A 140 12.05 27.29 -10.13
CA THR A 140 13.29 27.57 -10.87
C THR A 140 13.96 28.84 -10.35
N LYS A 141 14.87 29.41 -11.15
CA LYS A 141 15.61 30.65 -10.82
C LYS A 141 14.67 31.84 -10.56
N GLU A 142 15.16 32.79 -9.78
CA GLU A 142 14.47 34.01 -9.48
C GLU A 142 14.30 34.87 -10.75
N PRO A 143 13.29 35.78 -10.79
CA PRO A 143 13.12 36.73 -11.88
C PRO A 143 14.38 37.57 -12.11
N THR A 144 14.67 37.85 -13.35
CA THR A 144 15.77 38.78 -13.72
C THR A 144 15.20 40.12 -14.12
N VAL A 145 15.93 41.18 -13.75
CA VAL A 145 15.56 42.58 -14.12
C VAL A 145 16.67 43.11 -15.01
N GLU A 146 16.28 43.55 -16.21
CA GLU A 146 17.14 44.24 -17.14
C GLU A 146 16.79 45.72 -17.15
N LYS A 147 17.83 46.58 -17.17
CA LYS A 147 17.68 48.05 -17.28
C LYS A 147 17.94 48.47 -18.70
N ARG A 148 17.03 49.27 -19.27
CA ARG A 148 17.17 49.88 -20.58
C ARG A 148 17.24 51.39 -20.43
N VAL A 149 18.34 51.97 -20.91
CA VAL A 149 18.51 53.42 -20.95
C VAL A 149 17.65 54.03 -22.06
N ILE A 150 16.96 55.13 -21.74
CA ILE A 150 16.19 55.92 -22.66
C ILE A 150 16.93 57.24 -22.83
N PRO A 151 17.50 57.50 -24.01
CA PRO A 151 18.22 58.73 -24.25
C PRO A 151 17.33 59.98 -24.03
N SER A 152 17.88 60.98 -23.40
CA SER A 152 17.18 62.25 -23.25
C SER A 152 16.90 62.85 -24.60
N PRO A 153 15.65 63.34 -24.83
CA PRO A 153 15.32 63.97 -26.09
C PRO A 153 16.09 65.35 -26.28
N VAL A 154 16.46 65.65 -27.50
CA VAL A 154 17.07 66.91 -27.82
C VAL A 154 15.99 67.88 -28.21
N VAL A 155 15.88 69.02 -27.51
CA VAL A 155 14.93 70.10 -27.79
C VAL A 155 15.74 71.31 -28.11
N TYR A 156 15.35 71.99 -29.18
CA TYR A 156 15.98 73.29 -29.60
C TYR A 156 15.07 74.40 -29.18
N GLU A 157 15.64 75.40 -28.47
CA GLU A 157 14.94 76.61 -28.04
C GLU A 157 15.65 77.79 -28.61
N LYS A 158 14.86 78.90 -28.86
CA LYS A 158 15.40 80.18 -29.31
C LYS A 158 16.12 80.87 -28.16
N ASP A 159 17.37 81.29 -28.38
CA ASP A 159 18.14 82.16 -27.47
C ASP A 159 18.13 83.58 -27.97
N ASP A 160 17.27 84.42 -27.42
CA ASP A 160 17.11 85.80 -27.79
C ASP A 160 18.27 86.69 -27.33
N THR A 161 19.22 86.15 -26.59
CA THR A 161 20.41 86.92 -26.12
C THR A 161 21.60 86.83 -27.06
N LYS A 162 21.54 85.92 -28.08
CA LYS A 162 22.63 85.70 -29.01
C LYS A 162 22.29 86.07 -30.44
N GLU A 163 23.28 86.64 -31.17
CA GLU A 163 23.11 86.96 -32.58
C GLU A 163 23.05 85.69 -33.46
N LYS A 164 22.32 85.75 -34.56
CA LYS A 164 22.22 84.70 -35.55
C LYS A 164 23.61 84.31 -36.07
N GLY A 165 23.94 82.99 -35.97
CA GLY A 165 25.22 82.43 -36.38
C GLY A 165 26.22 82.21 -35.25
N THR A 166 25.88 82.63 -34.04
CA THR A 166 26.64 82.22 -32.83
C THR A 166 26.48 80.71 -32.56
N ALA A 167 27.54 80.07 -32.15
CA ALA A 167 27.47 78.66 -31.82
C ALA A 167 26.43 78.34 -30.72
N PRO A 168 25.58 77.31 -30.85
CA PRO A 168 24.58 76.96 -29.86
C PRO A 168 25.21 76.58 -28.54
N THR A 169 24.58 76.88 -27.43
CA THR A 169 24.90 76.34 -26.10
C THR A 169 24.10 75.10 -25.87
N THR A 170 24.76 74.03 -25.48
CA THR A 170 24.07 72.76 -25.17
C THR A 170 24.07 72.52 -23.66
N VAL A 171 22.90 72.35 -23.10
CA VAL A 171 22.72 71.85 -21.74
C VAL A 171 22.35 70.39 -21.89
N LYS A 172 23.21 69.51 -21.34
CA LYS A 172 22.95 68.09 -21.42
C LYS A 172 21.79 67.69 -20.50
N GLY A 173 20.81 66.99 -21.05
CA GLY A 173 19.73 66.36 -20.29
C GLY A 173 20.19 65.10 -19.59
N GLU A 174 19.36 64.52 -18.74
CA GLU A 174 19.56 63.23 -18.09
C GLU A 174 18.79 62.14 -18.83
N ASP A 175 19.43 60.98 -19.02
CA ASP A 175 18.76 59.82 -19.61
C ASP A 175 17.74 59.23 -18.65
N GLY A 176 16.64 58.74 -19.19
CA GLY A 176 15.64 57.97 -18.49
C GLY A 176 16.02 56.48 -18.39
N GLU A 177 15.26 55.75 -17.65
CA GLU A 177 15.47 54.30 -17.47
C GLU A 177 14.13 53.54 -17.45
N ASP A 178 14.05 52.49 -18.26
CA ASP A 178 13.00 51.49 -18.16
C ASP A 178 13.59 50.18 -17.55
N THR A 179 12.79 49.44 -16.79
CA THR A 179 13.11 48.11 -16.33
C THR A 179 12.20 47.10 -16.99
N ILE A 180 12.78 45.96 -17.39
CA ILE A 180 12.06 44.81 -17.92
C ILE A 180 12.30 43.63 -16.97
N THR A 181 11.23 43.06 -16.42
CA THR A 181 11.33 41.91 -15.54
C THR A 181 10.99 40.64 -16.33
N THR A 182 11.90 39.68 -16.35
CA THR A 182 11.66 38.34 -16.91
C THR A 182 11.35 37.35 -15.78
N ILE A 183 10.18 36.71 -15.85
CA ILE A 183 9.74 35.70 -14.93
C ILE A 183 9.95 34.32 -15.57
N TYR A 184 10.42 33.36 -14.76
CA TYR A 184 10.64 32.00 -15.19
C TYR A 184 9.65 31.05 -14.53
N THR A 185 8.99 30.17 -15.33
CA THR A 185 8.09 29.13 -14.88
C THR A 185 8.62 27.78 -15.29
N VAL A 186 8.32 26.74 -14.52
CA VAL A 186 8.70 25.35 -14.78
C VAL A 186 7.46 24.50 -14.95
N ASP A 187 7.43 23.69 -15.99
CA ASP A 187 6.45 22.61 -16.11
C ASP A 187 6.80 21.51 -15.10
N PRO A 188 5.90 21.17 -14.16
CA PRO A 188 6.23 20.24 -13.07
C PRO A 188 6.50 18.80 -13.53
N ASN A 189 6.01 18.41 -14.70
CA ASN A 189 6.16 17.05 -15.22
C ASN A 189 7.36 16.89 -16.13
N THR A 190 7.62 17.90 -16.96
CA THR A 190 8.69 17.84 -17.98
C THR A 190 9.96 18.56 -17.58
N GLY A 191 9.89 19.43 -16.58
CA GLY A 191 10.98 20.31 -16.17
C GLY A 191 11.28 21.44 -17.17
N LYS A 192 10.44 21.64 -18.20
CA LYS A 192 10.65 22.69 -19.19
C LYS A 192 10.52 24.08 -18.57
N ILE A 193 11.58 24.89 -18.72
CA ILE A 193 11.56 26.29 -18.28
C ILE A 193 10.99 27.15 -19.40
N THR A 194 10.07 28.02 -19.04
CA THR A 194 9.51 29.04 -19.92
C THR A 194 9.80 30.44 -19.33
N ALA A 195 10.44 31.33 -20.10
CA ALA A 195 10.66 32.71 -19.75
C ALA A 195 9.54 33.56 -20.31
N SER A 196 9.03 34.48 -19.50
CA SER A 196 8.03 35.48 -19.90
C SER A 196 8.54 36.86 -19.54
N GLU A 197 8.77 37.70 -20.54
CA GLU A 197 9.14 39.08 -20.33
C GLU A 197 7.89 39.94 -20.01
N GLY A 198 7.98 40.72 -18.96
CA GLY A 198 7.00 41.74 -18.61
C GLY A 198 7.08 42.94 -19.53
N GLN A 199 6.07 43.81 -19.52
CA GLN A 199 6.13 45.08 -20.19
C GLN A 199 7.19 45.99 -19.54
N PRO A 200 7.91 46.82 -20.33
CA PRO A 200 8.82 47.80 -19.76
C PRO A 200 8.10 48.73 -18.80
N VAL A 201 8.68 48.93 -17.64
CA VAL A 201 8.18 49.87 -16.62
C VAL A 201 9.17 51.03 -16.51
N ARG A 202 8.68 52.27 -16.73
CA ARG A 202 9.48 53.46 -16.58
C ARG A 202 9.85 53.67 -15.10
N THR A 203 11.14 53.67 -14.80
CA THR A 203 11.68 53.87 -13.45
C THR A 203 12.35 55.24 -13.27
N LYS A 204 12.76 55.87 -14.40
CA LYS A 204 13.29 57.24 -14.44
C LYS A 204 12.86 57.91 -15.73
N GLU A 205 12.32 59.11 -15.67
CA GLU A 205 12.06 59.97 -16.84
C GLU A 205 13.39 60.56 -17.35
N PRO A 206 13.52 60.74 -18.66
CA PRO A 206 14.66 61.43 -19.26
C PRO A 206 14.66 62.89 -18.99
#